data_a5d690f6b88d8e5c904dd67a8d381ac8
#
_entry.id   a5d690f6b88d8e5c904dd67a8d381ac8
#
_cell.length_a   1.000
_cell.length_b   1.000
_cell.length_c   1.000
_cell.angle_alpha   90.00
_cell.angle_beta   90.00
_cell.angle_gamma   90.00
#
_symmetry.space_group_name_H-M   'P 1'
#
loop_
_entity.id
_entity.type
_entity.pdbx_description
1 polymer ?
#
loop_
_entity_poly.entity_id
_entity_poly.type
_entity_poly.pdbx_seq_one_letter_code
_entity_poly.pdbx_strand_id
1 'polypeptide(L)'
;MVKTNRVAATLVTCGTMFAIVLSVGAQEKKGAEVMVAKGPFDVKMAPVDTAHKDEKAIARYSLDKVYRGDLEATGTGEMLASMGTVKGSGTYVAMEVVNGTLAGKKGTFALGHIGTMQGGTQNLSINVVPDSGTGELAGLAGQMKIIIAADGKHSYEFEYQLQK
;
A
#
# COMPACT_ATOMS: atom_id res chain seq x y z
N MET A 1 86.57 -8.15 47.98
CA MET A 1 85.62 -8.79 47.07
C MET A 1 84.29 -8.04 47.17
N VAL A 2 84.08 -7.10 46.30
CA VAL A 2 82.85 -6.29 46.29
C VAL A 2 82.14 -6.53 44.93
N LYS A 3 80.93 -7.10 44.96
CA LYS A 3 80.16 -7.34 43.80
C LYS A 3 79.26 -6.10 43.53
N THR A 4 79.46 -5.45 42.41
CA THR A 4 78.65 -4.34 41.90
C THR A 4 77.41 -4.90 41.19
N ASN A 5 76.23 -4.60 41.75
CA ASN A 5 74.96 -4.84 41.07
C ASN A 5 74.61 -3.69 40.10
N ARG A 6 74.45 -4.00 38.83
CA ARG A 6 73.93 -3.08 37.83
C ARG A 6 72.43 -3.18 37.85
N VAL A 7 71.72 -2.06 38.08
CA VAL A 7 70.28 -1.93 37.94
C VAL A 7 69.98 -1.52 36.50
N ALA A 8 69.24 -2.35 35.79
CA ALA A 8 68.77 -2.03 34.46
C ALA A 8 67.46 -1.22 34.55
N ALA A 9 67.44 -0.04 34.01
CA ALA A 9 66.28 0.79 33.92
C ALA A 9 65.46 0.36 32.67
N THR A 10 64.26 -0.14 32.90
CA THR A 10 63.32 -0.49 31.85
C THR A 10 62.50 0.76 31.48
N LEU A 11 62.68 1.26 30.24
CA LEU A 11 61.82 2.32 29.67
C LEU A 11 60.45 1.72 29.36
N VAL A 12 59.40 2.21 30.02
CA VAL A 12 58.04 1.95 29.69
C VAL A 12 57.62 2.99 28.68
N THR A 13 57.44 2.60 27.39
CA THR A 13 56.85 3.43 26.37
C THR A 13 55.32 3.37 26.50
N CYS A 14 54.72 4.48 26.92
CA CYS A 14 53.26 4.67 26.96
C CYS A 14 52.77 4.88 25.54
N GLY A 15 52.23 3.82 24.91
CA GLY A 15 51.58 3.91 23.60
C GLY A 15 50.17 4.45 23.78
N THR A 16 49.93 5.68 23.34
CA THR A 16 48.61 6.27 23.24
C THR A 16 47.80 5.58 22.11
N MET A 17 46.92 4.70 22.49
CA MET A 17 45.93 4.10 21.59
C MET A 17 44.90 5.18 21.20
N PHE A 18 44.97 5.68 19.96
CA PHE A 18 43.95 6.54 19.38
C PHE A 18 42.76 5.69 18.99
N ALA A 19 41.71 5.68 19.82
CA ALA A 19 40.44 5.03 19.49
C ALA A 19 39.74 5.88 18.45
N ILE A 20 39.72 5.43 17.19
CA ILE A 20 38.87 6.01 16.13
C ILE A 20 37.44 5.57 16.42
N VAL A 21 36.65 6.46 17.01
CA VAL A 21 35.19 6.28 17.13
C VAL A 21 34.58 6.53 15.73
N LEU A 22 34.34 5.47 14.99
CA LEU A 22 33.49 5.53 13.78
C LEU A 22 32.06 5.81 14.24
N SER A 23 31.62 7.06 14.16
CA SER A 23 30.20 7.42 14.29
C SER A 23 29.50 6.89 13.07
N VAL A 24 28.84 5.74 13.21
CA VAL A 24 27.81 5.30 12.24
C VAL A 24 26.65 6.27 12.38
N GLY A 25 26.63 7.27 11.51
CA GLY A 25 25.48 8.16 11.37
C GLY A 25 24.27 7.33 10.96
N ALA A 26 23.35 7.11 11.88
CA ALA A 26 22.03 6.61 11.55
C ALA A 26 21.37 7.66 10.64
N GLN A 27 21.33 7.37 9.35
CA GLN A 27 20.60 8.17 8.36
C GLN A 27 19.11 7.96 8.68
N GLU A 28 18.49 8.91 9.36
CA GLU A 28 17.02 8.92 9.52
C GLU A 28 16.43 8.84 8.13
N LYS A 29 15.74 7.73 7.83
CA LYS A 29 14.89 7.63 6.64
C LYS A 29 13.81 8.69 6.80
N LYS A 30 13.95 9.80 6.09
CA LYS A 30 12.89 10.81 5.97
C LYS A 30 11.64 10.05 5.52
N GLY A 31 10.62 9.99 6.38
CA GLY A 31 9.37 9.32 6.07
C GLY A 31 8.82 9.88 4.75
N ALA A 32 8.35 9.00 3.85
CA ALA A 32 7.77 9.44 2.60
C ALA A 32 6.58 10.35 2.90
N GLU A 33 6.48 11.46 2.18
CA GLU A 33 5.38 12.42 2.31
C GLU A 33 4.06 11.76 1.92
N VAL A 34 3.04 11.92 2.75
CA VAL A 34 1.67 11.44 2.45
C VAL A 34 1.00 12.48 1.55
N MET A 35 0.57 12.05 0.39
CA MET A 35 -0.18 12.84 -0.59
C MET A 35 -1.64 12.36 -0.63
N VAL A 36 -2.55 13.23 -1.05
CA VAL A 36 -3.96 12.89 -1.20
C VAL A 36 -4.42 13.24 -2.61
N ALA A 37 -4.96 12.26 -3.32
CA ALA A 37 -5.60 12.41 -4.62
C ALA A 37 -7.12 12.22 -4.49
N LYS A 38 -7.90 13.03 -5.22
CA LYS A 38 -9.36 13.03 -5.17
C LYS A 38 -9.97 13.15 -6.56
N GLY A 39 -11.17 12.62 -6.71
CA GLY A 39 -11.95 12.79 -7.93
C GLY A 39 -13.17 11.88 -7.99
N PRO A 40 -14.01 12.06 -9.02
CA PRO A 40 -15.11 11.17 -9.30
C PRO A 40 -14.64 9.92 -10.06
N PHE A 41 -15.45 8.86 -10.01
CA PHE A 41 -15.28 7.72 -10.89
C PHE A 41 -16.62 7.08 -11.27
N ASP A 42 -16.65 6.45 -12.43
CA ASP A 42 -17.73 5.58 -12.86
C ASP A 42 -17.32 4.13 -12.67
N VAL A 43 -18.28 3.27 -12.36
CA VAL A 43 -18.07 1.83 -12.25
C VAL A 43 -19.16 1.07 -12.98
N LYS A 44 -18.76 0.05 -13.76
CA LYS A 44 -19.63 -0.99 -14.31
C LYS A 44 -19.28 -2.30 -13.67
N MET A 45 -20.29 -3.06 -13.27
CA MET A 45 -20.17 -4.43 -12.80
C MET A 45 -21.05 -5.32 -13.65
N ALA A 46 -20.51 -6.46 -14.09
CA ALA A 46 -21.27 -7.46 -14.81
C ALA A 46 -21.06 -8.84 -14.18
N PRO A 47 -22.11 -9.66 -14.02
CA PRO A 47 -21.96 -11.03 -13.57
C PRO A 47 -21.04 -11.82 -14.51
N VAL A 48 -20.19 -12.65 -13.92
CA VAL A 48 -19.31 -13.57 -14.64
C VAL A 48 -19.69 -14.99 -14.22
N ASP A 49 -19.73 -15.92 -15.18
CA ASP A 49 -20.02 -17.33 -14.88
C ASP A 49 -19.03 -17.88 -13.85
N THR A 50 -19.56 -18.63 -12.90
CA THR A 50 -18.76 -19.33 -11.91
C THR A 50 -18.67 -20.82 -12.24
N ALA A 51 -17.57 -21.45 -11.84
CA ALA A 51 -17.41 -22.91 -11.96
C ALA A 51 -18.38 -23.68 -11.02
N HIS A 52 -18.97 -22.99 -10.04
CA HIS A 52 -19.84 -23.53 -8.99
C HIS A 52 -21.29 -23.11 -9.24
N LYS A 53 -22.01 -23.88 -10.08
CA LYS A 53 -23.35 -23.54 -10.54
C LYS A 53 -24.44 -23.69 -9.46
N ASP A 54 -24.18 -24.43 -8.41
CA ASP A 54 -25.14 -24.73 -7.36
C ASP A 54 -25.12 -23.71 -6.22
N GLU A 55 -24.32 -22.68 -6.37
CA GLU A 55 -23.92 -21.85 -5.25
C GLU A 55 -24.63 -20.50 -5.25
N LYS A 56 -25.70 -20.41 -4.52
CA LYS A 56 -26.23 -19.12 -4.06
C LYS A 56 -25.24 -18.38 -3.12
N ALA A 57 -24.15 -19.06 -2.74
CA ALA A 57 -23.24 -18.57 -1.71
C ALA A 57 -22.20 -17.57 -2.26
N ILE A 58 -21.69 -17.77 -3.49
CA ILE A 58 -20.63 -16.91 -4.06
C ILE A 58 -21.02 -16.45 -5.46
N ALA A 59 -21.06 -15.14 -5.65
CA ALA A 59 -21.24 -14.50 -6.94
C ALA A 59 -19.92 -13.88 -7.40
N ARG A 60 -19.64 -13.93 -8.71
CA ARG A 60 -18.48 -13.32 -9.35
C ARG A 60 -18.91 -12.22 -10.29
N TYR A 61 -18.21 -11.08 -10.26
CA TYR A 61 -18.48 -9.93 -11.10
C TYR A 61 -17.17 -9.41 -11.71
N SER A 62 -17.25 -8.94 -12.96
CA SER A 62 -16.21 -8.07 -13.50
C SER A 62 -16.40 -6.65 -12.96
N LEU A 63 -15.29 -5.92 -12.84
CA LEU A 63 -15.24 -4.51 -12.49
C LEU A 63 -14.55 -3.73 -13.60
N ASP A 64 -15.24 -2.73 -14.14
CA ASP A 64 -14.66 -1.76 -15.07
C ASP A 64 -14.89 -0.36 -14.50
N LYS A 65 -13.81 0.39 -14.26
CA LYS A 65 -13.85 1.73 -13.70
C LYS A 65 -13.18 2.76 -14.59
N VAL A 66 -13.68 3.98 -14.53
CA VAL A 66 -13.04 5.15 -15.14
C VAL A 66 -12.90 6.20 -14.07
N TYR A 67 -11.66 6.44 -13.66
CA TYR A 67 -11.28 7.47 -12.68
C TYR A 67 -11.01 8.80 -13.38
N ARG A 68 -11.34 9.91 -12.71
CA ARG A 68 -11.07 11.29 -13.17
C ARG A 68 -10.57 12.14 -12.01
N GLY A 69 -10.00 13.30 -12.33
CA GLY A 69 -9.43 14.22 -11.35
C GLY A 69 -7.94 13.97 -11.13
N ASP A 70 -7.47 13.89 -9.89
CA ASP A 70 -6.05 13.68 -9.60
C ASP A 70 -5.53 12.29 -10.04
N LEU A 71 -6.43 11.32 -10.21
CA LEU A 71 -6.20 10.02 -10.84
C LEU A 71 -6.99 9.96 -12.16
N GLU A 72 -6.31 10.09 -13.29
CA GLU A 72 -6.88 9.88 -14.62
C GLU A 72 -6.51 8.49 -15.11
N ALA A 73 -7.41 7.51 -14.95
CA ALA A 73 -7.08 6.12 -15.14
C ALA A 73 -8.30 5.26 -15.48
N THR A 74 -8.03 4.07 -16.00
CA THR A 74 -8.99 2.96 -16.04
C THR A 74 -8.62 1.93 -15.00
N GLY A 75 -9.63 1.32 -14.35
CA GLY A 75 -9.48 0.20 -13.46
C GLY A 75 -10.21 -1.01 -14.03
N THR A 76 -9.55 -2.16 -14.06
CA THR A 76 -10.17 -3.43 -14.48
C THR A 76 -9.90 -4.49 -13.43
N GLY A 77 -10.91 -5.30 -13.11
CA GLY A 77 -10.76 -6.30 -12.06
C GLY A 77 -11.92 -7.25 -11.92
N GLU A 78 -11.87 -8.02 -10.85
CA GLU A 78 -12.91 -8.99 -10.52
C GLU A 78 -13.24 -8.94 -9.02
N MET A 79 -14.50 -9.23 -8.73
CA MET A 79 -15.05 -9.28 -7.39
C MET A 79 -15.73 -10.61 -7.12
N LEU A 80 -15.48 -11.18 -5.97
CA LEU A 80 -16.23 -12.30 -5.39
C LEU A 80 -17.04 -11.79 -4.21
N ALA A 81 -18.34 -12.08 -4.19
CA ALA A 81 -19.25 -11.64 -3.16
C ALA A 81 -20.07 -12.82 -2.60
N SER A 82 -20.31 -12.79 -1.31
CA SER A 82 -21.25 -13.71 -0.62
C SER A 82 -22.23 -12.89 0.20
N MET A 83 -23.52 -13.12 -0.01
CA MET A 83 -24.59 -12.44 0.71
C MET A 83 -25.15 -13.35 1.78
N GLY A 84 -25.33 -12.80 2.98
CA GLY A 84 -25.98 -13.50 4.09
C GLY A 84 -27.49 -13.57 3.93
N THR A 85 -28.14 -14.31 4.83
CA THR A 85 -29.60 -14.44 4.88
C THR A 85 -30.31 -13.19 5.39
N VAL A 86 -29.60 -12.32 6.11
CA VAL A 86 -30.11 -11.04 6.57
C VAL A 86 -29.90 -9.99 5.47
N LYS A 87 -30.98 -9.30 5.11
CA LYS A 87 -30.93 -8.22 4.08
C LYS A 87 -29.90 -7.17 4.45
N GLY A 88 -29.02 -6.82 3.51
CA GLY A 88 -27.95 -5.84 3.72
C GLY A 88 -26.75 -6.38 4.51
N SER A 89 -26.63 -7.72 4.60
CA SER A 89 -25.44 -8.37 5.17
C SER A 89 -24.75 -9.21 4.11
N GLY A 90 -23.42 -9.12 4.06
CA GLY A 90 -22.58 -9.83 3.11
C GLY A 90 -21.12 -9.41 3.19
N THR A 91 -20.31 -10.07 2.41
CA THR A 91 -18.89 -9.74 2.26
C THR A 91 -18.48 -9.87 0.81
N TYR A 92 -17.56 -9.02 0.37
CA TYR A 92 -16.89 -9.18 -0.92
C TYR A 92 -15.39 -8.95 -0.80
N VAL A 93 -14.66 -9.52 -1.73
CA VAL A 93 -13.26 -9.22 -2.00
C VAL A 93 -13.11 -8.89 -3.47
N ALA A 94 -12.21 -7.97 -3.81
CA ALA A 94 -11.93 -7.67 -5.21
C ALA A 94 -10.45 -7.36 -5.41
N MET A 95 -9.97 -7.65 -6.62
CA MET A 95 -8.68 -7.22 -7.12
C MET A 95 -8.91 -6.37 -8.36
N GLU A 96 -8.23 -5.24 -8.42
CA GLU A 96 -8.34 -4.28 -9.52
C GLU A 96 -6.94 -3.84 -9.95
N VAL A 97 -6.68 -3.81 -11.25
CA VAL A 97 -5.49 -3.19 -11.83
C VAL A 97 -5.89 -1.82 -12.38
N VAL A 98 -5.21 -0.80 -11.90
CA VAL A 98 -5.38 0.59 -12.32
C VAL A 98 -4.26 0.96 -13.28
N ASN A 99 -4.62 1.54 -14.43
CA ASN A 99 -3.68 1.97 -15.46
C ASN A 99 -3.97 3.42 -15.87
N GLY A 100 -3.02 4.31 -15.67
CA GLY A 100 -3.20 5.72 -16.00
C GLY A 100 -2.17 6.64 -15.37
N THR A 101 -2.65 7.81 -14.94
CA THR A 101 -1.81 8.89 -14.42
C THR A 101 -2.33 9.34 -13.05
N LEU A 102 -1.50 9.27 -12.03
CA LEU A 102 -1.76 9.76 -10.67
C LEU A 102 -0.94 11.01 -10.41
N ALA A 103 -1.60 12.16 -10.25
CA ALA A 103 -0.95 13.45 -10.03
C ALA A 103 0.20 13.72 -11.02
N GLY A 104 -0.03 13.47 -12.32
CA GLY A 104 0.93 13.67 -13.40
C GLY A 104 1.93 12.52 -13.59
N LYS A 105 1.95 11.48 -12.74
CA LYS A 105 2.87 10.33 -12.82
C LYS A 105 2.19 9.14 -13.50
N LYS A 106 2.78 8.64 -14.58
CA LYS A 106 2.23 7.56 -15.40
C LYS A 106 2.71 6.18 -14.93
N GLY A 107 1.78 5.23 -14.86
CA GLY A 107 2.09 3.85 -14.49
C GLY A 107 0.85 3.00 -14.26
N THR A 108 1.07 1.82 -13.69
CA THR A 108 0.01 0.93 -13.24
C THR A 108 0.23 0.57 -11.77
N PHE A 109 -0.83 0.17 -11.09
CA PHE A 109 -0.77 -0.43 -9.76
C PHE A 109 -2.01 -1.30 -9.52
N ALA A 110 -1.97 -2.14 -8.51
CA ALA A 110 -3.11 -2.96 -8.13
C ALA A 110 -3.72 -2.50 -6.80
N LEU A 111 -5.04 -2.64 -6.69
CA LEU A 111 -5.81 -2.42 -5.46
C LEU A 111 -6.45 -3.73 -5.01
N GLY A 112 -6.30 -4.05 -3.72
CA GLY A 112 -7.03 -5.11 -3.04
C GLY A 112 -8.17 -4.52 -2.20
N HIS A 113 -9.39 -5.03 -2.36
CA HIS A 113 -10.58 -4.57 -1.68
C HIS A 113 -11.12 -5.65 -0.76
N ILE A 114 -11.53 -5.28 0.44
CA ILE A 114 -12.30 -6.12 1.35
C ILE A 114 -13.45 -5.27 1.88
N GLY A 115 -14.68 -5.67 1.54
CA GLY A 115 -15.90 -5.01 1.98
C GLY A 115 -16.77 -5.95 2.79
N THR A 116 -17.24 -5.49 3.95
CA THR A 116 -18.25 -6.18 4.76
C THR A 116 -19.45 -5.28 4.97
N MET A 117 -20.63 -5.86 4.94
CA MET A 117 -21.89 -5.19 5.25
C MET A 117 -22.60 -5.99 6.35
N GLN A 118 -23.07 -5.34 7.38
CA GLN A 118 -23.84 -5.95 8.44
C GLN A 118 -25.06 -5.08 8.75
N GLY A 119 -26.24 -5.58 8.40
CA GLY A 119 -27.49 -4.85 8.61
C GLY A 119 -27.52 -3.47 7.96
N GLY A 120 -26.83 -3.28 6.81
CA GLY A 120 -26.71 -2.00 6.11
C GLY A 120 -25.51 -1.15 6.52
N THR A 121 -24.81 -1.48 7.62
CA THR A 121 -23.55 -0.82 7.98
C THR A 121 -22.41 -1.36 7.14
N GLN A 122 -21.67 -0.48 6.47
CA GLN A 122 -20.59 -0.84 5.55
C GLN A 122 -19.22 -0.57 6.17
N ASN A 123 -18.31 -1.54 6.02
CA ASN A 123 -16.89 -1.37 6.31
C ASN A 123 -16.11 -1.80 5.06
N LEU A 124 -15.34 -0.88 4.49
CA LEU A 124 -14.59 -1.08 3.26
C LEU A 124 -13.13 -0.69 3.46
N SER A 125 -12.23 -1.62 3.19
CA SER A 125 -10.79 -1.39 3.14
C SER A 125 -10.30 -1.59 1.71
N ILE A 126 -9.59 -0.59 1.16
CA ILE A 126 -8.97 -0.65 -0.15
C ILE A 126 -7.52 -0.23 0.00
N ASN A 127 -6.61 -1.13 -0.32
CA ASN A 127 -5.18 -0.88 -0.18
C ASN A 127 -4.46 -1.14 -1.50
N VAL A 128 -3.40 -0.36 -1.75
CA VAL A 128 -2.45 -0.69 -2.81
C VAL A 128 -1.77 -2.01 -2.48
N VAL A 129 -1.74 -2.92 -3.46
CA VAL A 129 -1.00 -4.18 -3.32
C VAL A 129 0.49 -3.86 -3.24
N PRO A 130 1.22 -4.35 -2.24
CA PRO A 130 2.65 -4.09 -2.11
C PRO A 130 3.41 -4.40 -3.41
N ASP A 131 4.30 -3.50 -3.80
CA ASP A 131 5.21 -3.62 -4.96
C ASP A 131 4.50 -3.77 -6.32
N SER A 132 3.20 -3.46 -6.39
CA SER A 132 2.43 -3.52 -7.64
C SER A 132 2.60 -2.30 -8.54
N GLY A 133 3.18 -1.22 -8.03
CA GLY A 133 3.41 0.01 -8.80
C GLY A 133 4.45 -0.16 -9.90
N THR A 134 4.15 0.37 -11.10
CA THR A 134 5.06 0.36 -12.25
C THR A 134 5.29 1.74 -12.82
N GLY A 135 6.29 1.88 -13.70
CA GLY A 135 6.63 3.18 -14.30
C GLY A 135 7.00 4.21 -13.25
N GLU A 136 6.41 5.40 -13.34
CA GLU A 136 6.63 6.47 -12.35
C GLU A 136 5.89 6.24 -11.02
N LEU A 137 5.06 5.19 -10.96
CA LEU A 137 4.33 4.76 -9.76
C LEU A 137 5.02 3.59 -9.04
N ALA A 138 6.25 3.22 -9.41
CA ALA A 138 7.04 2.25 -8.66
C ALA A 138 7.22 2.71 -7.21
N GLY A 139 7.03 1.79 -6.24
CA GLY A 139 7.06 2.09 -4.81
C GLY A 139 5.80 2.78 -4.27
N LEU A 140 4.71 2.81 -5.05
CA LEU A 140 3.42 3.32 -4.59
C LEU A 140 2.89 2.46 -3.45
N ALA A 141 2.50 3.11 -2.35
CA ALA A 141 1.76 2.52 -1.24
C ALA A 141 0.64 3.48 -0.83
N GLY A 142 -0.48 2.96 -0.34
CA GLY A 142 -1.58 3.83 0.06
C GLY A 142 -2.90 3.12 0.28
N GLN A 143 -3.91 3.92 0.65
CA GLN A 143 -5.27 3.47 0.92
C GLN A 143 -6.27 4.38 0.21
N MET A 144 -7.29 3.78 -0.37
CA MET A 144 -8.36 4.51 -1.05
C MET A 144 -9.67 4.38 -0.27
N LYS A 145 -10.37 5.49 -0.10
CA LYS A 145 -11.76 5.55 0.38
C LYS A 145 -12.69 5.78 -0.78
N ILE A 146 -13.81 5.09 -0.82
CA ILE A 146 -14.92 5.34 -1.76
C ILE A 146 -16.02 6.07 -1.01
N ILE A 147 -16.50 7.14 -1.61
CA ILE A 147 -17.59 7.96 -1.12
C ILE A 147 -18.73 7.85 -2.13
N ILE A 148 -19.91 7.45 -1.66
CA ILE A 148 -21.12 7.36 -2.47
C ILE A 148 -22.06 8.47 -2.02
N ALA A 149 -22.32 9.43 -2.90
CA ALA A 149 -23.22 10.53 -2.63
C ALA A 149 -24.68 10.06 -2.61
N ALA A 150 -25.58 10.89 -2.07
CA ALA A 150 -27.01 10.57 -1.98
C ALA A 150 -27.68 10.36 -3.36
N ASP A 151 -27.13 10.96 -4.43
CA ASP A 151 -27.55 10.79 -5.83
C ASP A 151 -26.92 9.55 -6.51
N GLY A 152 -26.17 8.74 -5.76
CA GLY A 152 -25.50 7.51 -6.24
C GLY A 152 -24.18 7.73 -6.96
N LYS A 153 -23.69 8.98 -7.07
CA LYS A 153 -22.38 9.25 -7.68
C LYS A 153 -21.25 8.79 -6.78
N HIS A 154 -20.22 8.25 -7.40
CA HIS A 154 -19.04 7.76 -6.71
C HIS A 154 -17.88 8.76 -6.81
N SER A 155 -17.17 8.92 -5.71
CA SER A 155 -15.89 9.62 -5.66
C SER A 155 -14.89 8.85 -4.79
N TYR A 156 -13.61 9.19 -4.92
CA TYR A 156 -12.53 8.60 -4.13
C TYR A 156 -11.74 9.68 -3.41
N GLU A 157 -11.17 9.28 -2.26
CA GLU A 157 -10.03 9.92 -1.61
C GLU A 157 -8.93 8.86 -1.50
N PHE A 158 -7.77 9.14 -2.10
CA PHE A 158 -6.64 8.21 -2.14
C PHE A 158 -5.45 8.84 -1.40
N GLU A 159 -5.19 8.37 -0.18
CA GLU A 159 -4.01 8.71 0.59
C GLU A 159 -2.87 7.79 0.15
N TYR A 160 -1.78 8.37 -0.36
CA TYR A 160 -0.69 7.58 -0.93
C TYR A 160 0.70 8.17 -0.65
N GLN A 161 1.71 7.34 -0.80
CA GLN A 161 3.13 7.68 -0.73
C GLN A 161 3.85 7.02 -1.90
N LEU A 162 4.89 7.67 -2.42
CA LEU A 162 5.84 7.09 -3.36
C LEU A 162 7.17 6.91 -2.63
N GLN A 163 7.53 5.67 -2.38
CA GLN A 163 8.83 5.32 -1.81
C GLN A 163 9.86 5.31 -2.95
N LYS A 164 10.97 6.02 -2.75
CA LYS A 164 12.11 6.01 -3.68
C LYS A 164 13.06 4.88 -3.36
#